data_7e66ea762c9cd81f4979eb73f8c4e51e
#
_entry.id   7e66ea762c9cd81f4979eb73f8c4e51e
#
_cell.length_a   1.000
_cell.length_b   1.000
_cell.length_c   1.000
_cell.angle_alpha   90.00
_cell.angle_beta   90.00
_cell.angle_gamma   90.00
#
_symmetry.space_group_name_H-M   'P 1'
#
loop_
_entity.id
_entity.type
_entity.pdbx_description
1 polymer ?
#
loop_
_entity_poly.entity_id
_entity_poly.type
_entity_poly.pdbx_seq_one_letter_code
_entity_poly.pdbx_strand_id
1 'polypeptide(L)'
;MQDLFVRLASQIEPDTTKLKDIFTNDTFLQENGLNKDNVMSFFIPNSYEFYWNISPEELSEKLTKEYKRFWNDGRLAKAKALNLTPAQVYTLASIVHKETAKADERPKVAGVYLNRLNKSMPLQADPTVIYALKQKSNNWDLVVKRVMHNDLMTSSPYNTYRNTGLPPGPIFMPDVSA
;
A
#
# COMPACT_ATOMS: atom_id res chain seq x y z
N MET A 1 4.44 -1.65 8.03
CA MET A 1 3.35 -2.21 8.85
C MET A 1 3.65 -2.12 10.36
N GLN A 2 4.83 -2.49 10.81
CA GLN A 2 5.18 -2.40 12.24
C GLN A 2 4.93 -1.01 12.84
N ASP A 3 5.35 0.05 12.17
CA ASP A 3 5.17 1.43 12.64
C ASP A 3 3.68 1.82 12.78
N LEU A 4 2.81 1.30 11.91
CA LEU A 4 1.37 1.52 12.02
C LEU A 4 0.83 0.91 13.32
N PHE A 5 1.16 -0.36 13.59
CA PHE A 5 0.70 -1.03 14.80
C PHE A 5 1.31 -0.45 16.07
N VAL A 6 2.57 -0.02 16.03
CA VAL A 6 3.19 0.70 17.15
C VAL A 6 2.44 2.00 17.44
N ARG A 7 2.11 2.78 16.41
CA ARG A 7 1.34 4.03 16.57
C ARG A 7 -0.08 3.78 17.07
N LEU A 8 -0.76 2.75 16.57
CA LEU A 8 -2.09 2.37 17.08
C LEU A 8 -2.00 1.93 18.54
N ALA A 9 -1.10 1.03 18.89
CA ALA A 9 -0.90 0.55 20.25
C ALA A 9 -0.46 1.65 21.23
N SER A 10 0.06 2.79 20.77
CA SER A 10 0.34 3.93 21.64
C SER A 10 -0.89 4.75 22.02
N GLN A 11 -2.04 4.51 21.38
CA GLN A 11 -3.28 5.29 21.58
C GLN A 11 -4.45 4.44 22.07
N ILE A 12 -4.34 3.12 22.03
CA ILE A 12 -5.39 2.18 22.45
C ILE A 12 -4.79 1.08 23.33
N GLU A 13 -5.62 0.39 24.11
CA GLU A 13 -5.19 -0.62 25.07
C GLU A 13 -4.53 -1.86 24.44
N PRO A 14 -4.98 -2.40 23.28
CA PRO A 14 -4.33 -3.55 22.66
C PRO A 14 -2.88 -3.28 22.28
N ASP A 15 -2.00 -4.21 22.62
CA ASP A 15 -0.59 -4.13 22.27
C ASP A 15 -0.33 -4.43 20.77
N THR A 16 0.89 -4.10 20.34
CA THR A 16 1.34 -4.28 18.95
C THR A 16 1.23 -5.73 18.48
N THR A 17 1.45 -6.72 19.37
CA THR A 17 1.41 -8.14 19.03
C THR A 17 -0.01 -8.58 18.70
N LYS A 18 -0.98 -8.24 19.57
CA LYS A 18 -2.39 -8.54 19.34
C LYS A 18 -2.91 -7.91 18.05
N LEU A 19 -2.56 -6.64 17.80
CA LEU A 19 -2.93 -5.97 16.55
C LEU A 19 -2.32 -6.65 15.33
N LYS A 20 -1.05 -7.03 15.41
CA LYS A 20 -0.40 -7.75 14.33
C LYS A 20 -1.10 -9.10 14.07
N ASP A 21 -1.37 -9.87 15.10
CA ASP A 21 -1.96 -11.20 14.97
C ASP A 21 -3.34 -11.15 14.30
N ILE A 22 -4.19 -10.18 14.66
CA ILE A 22 -5.53 -10.09 14.06
C ILE A 22 -5.51 -9.67 12.60
N PHE A 23 -4.59 -8.76 12.20
CA PHE A 23 -4.53 -8.25 10.82
C PHE A 23 -3.61 -9.05 9.89
N THR A 24 -2.84 -10.02 10.39
CA THR A 24 -1.93 -10.82 9.58
C THR A 24 -2.18 -12.32 9.64
N ASN A 25 -3.23 -12.78 10.34
CA ASN A 25 -3.63 -14.18 10.31
C ASN A 25 -4.21 -14.56 8.95
N ASP A 26 -4.07 -15.82 8.59
CA ASP A 26 -4.45 -16.30 7.26
C ASP A 26 -5.96 -16.18 7.00
N THR A 27 -6.80 -16.33 8.03
CA THR A 27 -8.27 -16.17 7.90
C THR A 27 -8.61 -14.75 7.50
N PHE A 28 -8.12 -13.74 8.25
CA PHE A 28 -8.35 -12.34 7.93
C PHE A 28 -7.86 -11.97 6.52
N LEU A 29 -6.67 -12.45 6.15
CA LEU A 29 -6.10 -12.18 4.84
C LEU A 29 -6.96 -12.76 3.72
N GLN A 30 -7.40 -14.01 3.85
CA GLN A 30 -8.24 -14.69 2.87
C GLN A 30 -9.63 -14.05 2.72
N GLU A 31 -10.30 -13.74 3.83
CA GLU A 31 -11.63 -13.10 3.83
C GLU A 31 -11.64 -11.73 3.15
N ASN A 32 -10.51 -11.01 3.18
CA ASN A 32 -10.36 -9.69 2.58
C ASN A 32 -9.63 -9.72 1.21
N GLY A 33 -9.28 -10.89 0.68
CA GLY A 33 -8.57 -11.02 -0.59
C GLY A 33 -7.16 -10.44 -0.56
N LEU A 34 -6.50 -10.53 0.59
CA LEU A 34 -5.20 -9.95 0.88
C LEU A 34 -4.14 -11.04 1.10
N ASN A 35 -2.90 -10.60 1.14
CA ASN A 35 -1.75 -11.39 1.55
C ASN A 35 -0.78 -10.53 2.40
N LYS A 36 0.30 -11.13 2.90
CA LYS A 36 1.27 -10.45 3.77
C LYS A 36 1.97 -9.25 3.12
N ASP A 37 2.09 -9.23 1.79
CA ASP A 37 2.74 -8.13 1.06
C ASP A 37 1.81 -6.95 0.84
N ASN A 38 0.50 -7.21 0.65
CA ASN A 38 -0.47 -6.18 0.30
C ASN A 38 -1.45 -5.81 1.42
N VAL A 39 -1.38 -6.43 2.59
CA VAL A 39 -2.30 -6.16 3.72
C VAL A 39 -2.33 -4.68 4.14
N MET A 40 -1.28 -3.91 3.87
CA MET A 40 -1.31 -2.45 4.10
C MET A 40 -2.40 -1.74 3.29
N SER A 41 -2.84 -2.31 2.18
CA SER A 41 -3.93 -1.75 1.36
C SER A 41 -5.31 -1.81 2.02
N PHE A 42 -5.44 -2.57 3.10
CA PHE A 42 -6.64 -2.61 3.91
C PHE A 42 -6.86 -1.33 4.73
N PHE A 43 -5.78 -0.68 5.14
CA PHE A 43 -5.83 0.51 5.98
C PHE A 43 -6.02 1.76 5.12
N ILE A 44 -7.27 2.24 5.05
CA ILE A 44 -7.60 3.46 4.31
C ILE A 44 -7.20 4.68 5.16
N PRO A 45 -6.36 5.60 4.66
CA PRO A 45 -5.99 6.80 5.40
C PRO A 45 -7.20 7.67 5.71
N ASN A 46 -7.52 7.81 6.99
CA ASN A 46 -8.59 8.66 7.49
C ASN A 46 -8.37 8.95 8.98
N SER A 47 -9.15 9.87 9.54
CA SER A 47 -9.27 10.04 10.99
C SER A 47 -10.37 9.13 11.49
N TYR A 48 -10.03 8.31 12.47
CA TYR A 48 -10.95 7.34 13.08
C TYR A 48 -11.09 7.65 14.57
N GLU A 49 -12.31 7.51 15.10
CA GLU A 49 -12.58 7.63 16.52
C GLU A 49 -12.82 6.27 17.13
N PHE A 50 -12.02 5.93 18.14
CA PHE A 50 -12.13 4.69 18.90
C PHE A 50 -12.10 4.97 20.39
N TYR A 51 -12.79 4.15 21.17
CA TYR A 51 -12.53 4.11 22.59
C TYR A 51 -11.14 3.54 22.85
N TRP A 52 -10.43 4.03 23.85
CA TRP A 52 -9.08 3.59 24.15
C TRP A 52 -9.02 2.09 24.51
N ASN A 53 -10.08 1.55 25.12
CA ASN A 53 -10.23 0.14 25.53
C ASN A 53 -10.89 -0.74 24.46
N ILE A 54 -10.89 -0.31 23.19
CA ILE A 54 -11.43 -1.11 22.09
C ILE A 54 -10.69 -2.44 21.97
N SER A 55 -11.40 -3.56 21.84
CA SER A 55 -10.78 -4.85 21.58
C SER A 55 -10.18 -4.94 20.18
N PRO A 56 -9.18 -5.81 19.94
CA PRO A 56 -8.62 -6.04 18.60
C PRO A 56 -9.69 -6.46 17.59
N GLU A 57 -10.66 -7.27 18.01
CA GLU A 57 -11.78 -7.77 17.20
C GLU A 57 -12.70 -6.63 16.79
N GLU A 58 -13.14 -5.81 17.75
CA GLU A 58 -13.97 -4.62 17.46
C GLU A 58 -13.25 -3.61 16.56
N LEU A 59 -11.94 -3.42 16.74
CA LEU A 59 -11.13 -2.59 15.87
C LEU A 59 -11.10 -3.16 14.44
N SER A 60 -10.90 -4.46 14.31
CA SER A 60 -10.90 -5.15 13.00
C SER A 60 -12.26 -5.00 12.30
N GLU A 61 -13.36 -5.18 13.03
CA GLU A 61 -14.70 -5.00 12.47
C GLU A 61 -14.96 -3.57 12.00
N LYS A 62 -14.58 -2.58 12.80
CA LYS A 62 -14.73 -1.16 12.42
C LYS A 62 -13.91 -0.81 11.18
N LEU A 63 -12.65 -1.21 11.14
CA LEU A 63 -11.79 -0.98 9.98
C LEU A 63 -12.29 -1.75 8.75
N THR A 64 -12.84 -2.94 8.91
CA THR A 64 -13.48 -3.70 7.81
C THR A 64 -14.70 -2.96 7.25
N LYS A 65 -15.54 -2.36 8.11
CA LYS A 65 -16.66 -1.54 7.66
C LYS A 65 -16.19 -0.33 6.87
N GLU A 66 -15.15 0.36 7.32
CA GLU A 66 -14.58 1.51 6.61
C GLU A 66 -13.92 1.10 5.29
N TYR A 67 -13.21 -0.02 5.25
CA TYR A 67 -12.66 -0.58 4.01
C TYR A 67 -13.76 -0.87 2.99
N LYS A 68 -14.86 -1.55 3.39
CA LYS A 68 -16.01 -1.83 2.52
C LYS A 68 -16.75 -0.56 2.10
N ARG A 69 -16.85 0.43 2.98
CA ARG A 69 -17.43 1.73 2.68
C ARG A 69 -16.61 2.49 1.64
N PHE A 70 -15.29 2.45 1.75
CA PHE A 70 -14.38 3.04 0.77
C PHE A 70 -14.50 2.32 -0.57
N TRP A 71 -14.41 0.99 -0.59
CA TRP A 71 -14.54 0.16 -1.79
C TRP A 71 -16.00 -0.13 -2.11
N ASN A 72 -16.78 0.93 -2.29
CA ASN A 72 -18.19 0.82 -2.72
C ASN A 72 -18.29 0.30 -4.16
N ASP A 73 -19.51 -0.04 -4.58
CA ASP A 73 -19.79 -0.62 -5.92
C ASP A 73 -19.22 0.23 -7.07
N GLY A 74 -19.29 1.56 -6.94
CA GLY A 74 -18.75 2.47 -7.95
C GLY A 74 -17.23 2.39 -8.09
N ARG A 75 -16.48 2.28 -6.97
CA ARG A 75 -15.02 2.11 -6.99
C ARG A 75 -14.63 0.71 -7.43
N LEU A 76 -15.36 -0.31 -6.98
CA LEU A 76 -15.14 -1.69 -7.42
C LEU A 76 -15.37 -1.84 -8.92
N ALA A 77 -16.42 -1.23 -9.49
CA ALA A 77 -16.67 -1.25 -10.93
C ALA A 77 -15.54 -0.57 -11.72
N LYS A 78 -15.01 0.56 -11.22
CA LYS A 78 -13.85 1.25 -11.85
C LYS A 78 -12.58 0.40 -11.78
N ALA A 79 -12.29 -0.22 -10.64
CA ALA A 79 -11.14 -1.12 -10.50
C ALA A 79 -11.25 -2.30 -11.46
N LYS A 80 -12.44 -2.93 -11.54
CA LYS A 80 -12.73 -4.01 -12.48
C LYS A 80 -12.56 -3.60 -13.94
N ALA A 81 -12.99 -2.39 -14.31
CA ALA A 81 -12.82 -1.86 -15.67
C ALA A 81 -11.34 -1.69 -16.06
N LEU A 82 -10.46 -1.52 -15.06
CA LEU A 82 -9.01 -1.47 -15.25
C LEU A 82 -8.34 -2.87 -15.14
N ASN A 83 -9.12 -3.94 -14.91
CA ASN A 83 -8.62 -5.28 -14.59
C ASN A 83 -7.70 -5.32 -13.36
N LEU A 84 -7.98 -4.49 -12.36
CA LEU A 84 -7.21 -4.41 -11.14
C LEU A 84 -8.09 -4.78 -9.92
N THR A 85 -7.47 -5.45 -8.95
CA THR A 85 -8.08 -5.65 -7.62
C THR A 85 -7.96 -4.36 -6.77
N PRO A 86 -8.76 -4.20 -5.71
CA PRO A 86 -8.61 -3.10 -4.75
C PRO A 86 -7.17 -2.93 -4.23
N ALA A 87 -6.51 -4.02 -3.86
CA ALA A 87 -5.12 -3.99 -3.39
C ALA A 87 -4.15 -3.53 -4.49
N GLN A 88 -4.38 -3.90 -5.74
CA GLN A 88 -3.57 -3.45 -6.88
C GLN A 88 -3.78 -1.97 -7.19
N VAL A 89 -5.02 -1.47 -7.12
CA VAL A 89 -5.29 -0.03 -7.25
C VAL A 89 -4.58 0.75 -6.16
N TYR A 90 -4.66 0.28 -4.90
CA TYR A 90 -3.96 0.91 -3.78
C TYR A 90 -2.43 0.89 -3.97
N THR A 91 -1.89 -0.22 -4.47
CA THR A 91 -0.47 -0.35 -4.79
C THR A 91 -0.04 0.66 -5.86
N LEU A 92 -0.82 0.79 -6.94
CA LEU A 92 -0.56 1.80 -7.98
C LEU A 92 -0.65 3.22 -7.41
N ALA A 93 -1.68 3.52 -6.62
CA ALA A 93 -1.84 4.82 -5.96
C ALA A 93 -0.64 5.17 -5.06
N SER A 94 -0.06 4.17 -4.37
CA SER A 94 1.14 4.38 -3.55
C SER A 94 2.36 4.80 -4.36
N ILE A 95 2.48 4.30 -5.59
CA ILE A 95 3.55 4.68 -6.52
C ILE A 95 3.30 6.09 -7.06
N VAL A 96 2.09 6.35 -7.55
CA VAL A 96 1.67 7.67 -8.08
C VAL A 96 1.87 8.77 -7.04
N HIS A 97 1.47 8.52 -5.78
CA HIS A 97 1.64 9.48 -4.68
C HIS A 97 3.13 9.82 -4.43
N LYS A 98 4.02 8.84 -4.57
CA LYS A 98 5.46 9.05 -4.37
C LYS A 98 6.17 9.64 -5.59
N GLU A 99 5.58 9.53 -6.77
CA GLU A 99 6.13 10.09 -8.01
C GLU A 99 5.93 11.60 -8.10
N THR A 100 4.78 12.11 -7.65
CA THR A 100 4.50 13.55 -7.66
C THR A 100 3.81 14.02 -6.38
N ALA A 101 4.29 15.16 -5.87
CA ALA A 101 3.66 15.87 -4.76
C ALA A 101 2.41 16.65 -5.21
N LYS A 102 2.27 16.93 -6.52
CA LYS A 102 1.20 17.74 -7.07
C LYS A 102 -0.02 16.88 -7.38
N ALA A 103 -1.14 17.18 -6.74
CA ALA A 103 -2.37 16.41 -6.89
C ALA A 103 -2.95 16.47 -8.32
N ASP A 104 -2.78 17.59 -9.02
CA ASP A 104 -3.24 17.80 -10.39
C ASP A 104 -2.44 17.02 -11.45
N GLU A 105 -1.21 16.60 -11.12
CA GLU A 105 -0.38 15.75 -11.99
C GLU A 105 -0.71 14.25 -11.83
N ARG A 106 -1.25 13.84 -10.67
CA ARG A 106 -1.50 12.42 -10.34
C ARG A 106 -2.30 11.67 -11.40
N PRO A 107 -3.39 12.23 -11.99
CA PRO A 107 -4.13 11.53 -13.06
C PRO A 107 -3.28 11.26 -14.30
N LYS A 108 -2.36 12.17 -14.67
CA LYS A 108 -1.47 11.97 -15.81
C LYS A 108 -0.44 10.89 -15.53
N VAL A 109 0.17 10.91 -14.34
CA VAL A 109 1.12 9.90 -13.89
C VAL A 109 0.47 8.52 -13.82
N ALA A 110 -0.73 8.43 -13.23
CA ALA A 110 -1.51 7.20 -13.20
C ALA A 110 -1.81 6.66 -14.60
N GLY A 111 -2.19 7.54 -15.55
CA GLY A 111 -2.42 7.20 -16.95
C GLY A 111 -1.18 6.60 -17.62
N VAL A 112 0.01 7.16 -17.35
CA VAL A 112 1.28 6.60 -17.87
C VAL A 112 1.50 5.19 -17.35
N TYR A 113 1.34 4.96 -16.06
CA TYR A 113 1.55 3.63 -15.47
C TYR A 113 0.50 2.61 -15.91
N LEU A 114 -0.78 3.00 -16.03
CA LEU A 114 -1.82 2.13 -16.56
C LEU A 114 -1.52 1.73 -18.02
N ASN A 115 -1.04 2.66 -18.84
CA ASN A 115 -0.64 2.36 -20.22
C ASN A 115 0.54 1.39 -20.27
N ARG A 116 1.52 1.52 -19.36
CA ARG A 116 2.64 0.59 -19.25
C ARG A 116 2.18 -0.80 -18.82
N LEU A 117 1.29 -0.89 -17.82
CA LEU A 117 0.69 -2.16 -17.38
C LEU A 117 -0.03 -2.87 -18.54
N ASN A 118 -0.88 -2.15 -19.28
CA ASN A 118 -1.63 -2.69 -20.42
C ASN A 118 -0.73 -3.19 -21.55
N LYS A 119 0.46 -2.60 -21.68
CA LYS A 119 1.47 -2.99 -22.68
C LYS A 119 2.50 -3.98 -22.15
N SER A 120 2.32 -4.51 -20.94
CA SER A 120 3.28 -5.38 -20.24
C SER A 120 4.70 -4.78 -20.16
N MET A 121 4.79 -3.46 -20.09
CA MET A 121 6.05 -2.72 -19.92
C MET A 121 6.41 -2.59 -18.44
N PRO A 122 7.71 -2.59 -18.08
CA PRO A 122 8.15 -2.23 -16.74
C PRO A 122 7.68 -0.83 -16.36
N LEU A 123 7.21 -0.62 -15.11
CA LEU A 123 6.75 0.70 -14.67
C LEU A 123 7.89 1.71 -14.59
N GLN A 124 9.10 1.27 -14.22
CA GLN A 124 10.30 2.11 -14.10
C GLN A 124 10.08 3.32 -13.18
N ALA A 125 9.48 3.06 -12.03
CA ALA A 125 9.19 4.06 -11.02
C ALA A 125 10.30 4.11 -9.97
N ASP A 126 11.06 5.20 -9.89
CA ASP A 126 12.16 5.40 -8.92
C ASP A 126 11.73 5.15 -7.46
N PRO A 127 10.53 5.57 -7.00
CA PRO A 127 10.08 5.29 -5.65
C PRO A 127 10.07 3.80 -5.27
N THR A 128 9.87 2.91 -6.23
CA THR A 128 9.89 1.46 -5.99
C THR A 128 11.30 0.94 -5.75
N VAL A 129 12.29 1.53 -6.41
CA VAL A 129 13.71 1.22 -6.19
C VAL A 129 14.15 1.71 -4.81
N ILE A 130 13.74 2.94 -4.43
CA ILE A 130 14.02 3.50 -3.10
C ILE A 130 13.43 2.60 -2.01
N TYR A 131 12.19 2.12 -2.19
CA TYR A 131 11.58 1.18 -1.27
C TYR A 131 12.36 -0.14 -1.18
N ALA A 132 12.78 -0.69 -2.31
CA ALA A 132 13.59 -1.91 -2.38
C ALA A 132 14.93 -1.77 -1.65
N LEU A 133 15.60 -0.61 -1.78
CA LEU A 133 16.85 -0.31 -1.07
C LEU A 133 16.65 -0.23 0.44
N LYS A 134 15.60 0.46 0.90
CA LYS A 134 15.23 0.55 2.31
C LYS A 134 14.93 -0.83 2.91
N GLN A 135 14.17 -1.65 2.19
CA GLN A 135 13.84 -3.01 2.60
C GLN A 135 15.10 -3.89 2.70
N LYS A 136 15.96 -3.84 1.69
CA LYS A 136 17.19 -4.64 1.64
C LYS A 136 18.19 -4.26 2.75
N SER A 137 18.31 -2.97 3.06
CA SER A 137 19.19 -2.48 4.13
C SER A 137 18.55 -2.59 5.52
N ASN A 138 17.29 -2.95 5.62
CA ASN A 138 16.48 -2.88 6.84
C ASN A 138 16.57 -1.50 7.54
N ASN A 139 16.79 -0.45 6.74
CA ASN A 139 16.89 0.93 7.21
C ASN A 139 15.83 1.80 6.53
N TRP A 140 14.73 2.03 7.24
CA TRP A 140 13.60 2.82 6.74
C TRP A 140 13.84 4.33 6.77
N ASP A 141 14.84 4.79 7.52
CA ASP A 141 15.29 6.18 7.59
C ASP A 141 16.31 6.53 6.50
N LEU A 142 16.72 5.52 5.69
CA LEU A 142 17.66 5.74 4.58
C LEU A 142 17.14 6.84 3.64
N VAL A 143 17.94 7.89 3.50
CA VAL A 143 17.66 9.01 2.57
C VAL A 143 18.37 8.77 1.26
N VAL A 144 17.62 8.44 0.22
CA VAL A 144 18.12 8.31 -1.15
C VAL A 144 17.78 9.60 -1.91
N LYS A 145 18.75 10.50 -2.04
CA LYS A 145 18.56 11.79 -2.73
C LYS A 145 18.35 11.62 -4.25
N ARG A 146 18.98 10.62 -4.84
CA ARG A 146 18.91 10.31 -6.28
C ARG A 146 19.13 8.81 -6.47
N VAL A 147 18.31 8.18 -7.30
CA VAL A 147 18.52 6.79 -7.73
C VAL A 147 19.66 6.77 -8.76
N MET A 148 20.67 5.96 -8.50
CA MET A 148 21.83 5.79 -9.37
C MET A 148 21.66 4.53 -10.23
N HIS A 149 22.43 4.43 -11.33
CA HIS A 149 22.34 3.27 -12.22
C HIS A 149 22.52 1.92 -11.49
N ASN A 150 23.44 1.86 -10.54
CA ASN A 150 23.65 0.65 -9.74
C ASN A 150 22.42 0.28 -8.86
N ASP A 151 21.66 1.27 -8.41
CA ASP A 151 20.45 1.06 -7.61
C ASP A 151 19.36 0.38 -8.43
N LEU A 152 19.28 0.71 -9.74
CA LEU A 152 18.33 0.09 -10.68
C LEU A 152 18.57 -1.41 -10.84
N MET A 153 19.77 -1.89 -10.52
CA MET A 153 20.14 -3.31 -10.58
C MET A 153 19.76 -4.09 -9.31
N THR A 154 19.20 -3.41 -8.30
CA THR A 154 18.79 -4.06 -7.02
C THR A 154 17.81 -5.20 -7.27
N SER A 155 18.19 -6.39 -6.80
CA SER A 155 17.31 -7.57 -6.85
C SER A 155 16.26 -7.46 -5.76
N SER A 156 15.03 -7.17 -6.16
CA SER A 156 13.85 -7.10 -5.27
C SER A 156 12.59 -7.25 -6.14
N PRO A 157 11.55 -7.93 -5.66
CA PRO A 157 10.26 -7.99 -6.36
C PRO A 157 9.58 -6.62 -6.44
N TYR A 158 9.98 -5.66 -5.60
CA TYR A 158 9.50 -4.28 -5.65
C TYR A 158 10.19 -3.43 -6.73
N ASN A 159 11.32 -3.86 -7.28
CA ASN A 159 12.04 -3.08 -8.30
C ASN A 159 11.33 -3.16 -9.66
N THR A 160 10.58 -2.12 -10.01
CA THR A 160 9.81 -2.03 -11.26
C THR A 160 10.64 -1.69 -12.51
N TYR A 161 11.94 -1.57 -12.41
CA TYR A 161 12.86 -1.57 -13.55
C TYR A 161 13.20 -2.99 -14.02
N ARG A 162 13.17 -3.96 -13.10
CA ARG A 162 13.53 -5.35 -13.37
C ARG A 162 12.34 -6.29 -13.49
N ASN A 163 11.23 -5.92 -12.89
CA ASN A 163 10.01 -6.71 -12.88
C ASN A 163 8.90 -5.95 -13.61
N THR A 164 8.20 -6.64 -14.50
CA THR A 164 6.99 -6.12 -15.16
C THR A 164 5.79 -6.23 -14.24
N GLY A 165 4.80 -5.37 -14.44
CA GLY A 165 3.60 -5.36 -13.62
C GLY A 165 3.75 -4.53 -12.34
N LEU A 166 2.77 -4.66 -11.46
CA LEU A 166 2.79 -4.03 -10.15
C LEU A 166 3.68 -4.81 -9.17
N PRO A 167 4.32 -4.14 -8.21
CA PRO A 167 5.03 -4.82 -7.12
C PRO A 167 4.03 -5.61 -6.25
N PRO A 168 4.53 -6.52 -5.38
CA PRO A 168 3.67 -7.40 -4.57
C PRO A 168 2.70 -6.67 -3.64
N GLY A 169 3.04 -5.44 -3.26
CA GLY A 169 2.23 -4.61 -2.38
C GLY A 169 2.59 -3.13 -2.45
N PRO A 170 1.89 -2.28 -1.69
CA PRO A 170 2.12 -0.85 -1.69
C PRO A 170 3.48 -0.48 -1.08
N ILE A 171 4.11 0.55 -1.64
CA ILE A 171 5.38 1.11 -1.16
C ILE A 171 5.19 2.26 -0.17
N PHE A 172 3.97 2.73 -0.04
CA PHE A 172 3.59 3.86 0.81
C PHE A 172 2.08 3.80 1.09
N MET A 173 1.61 4.48 2.13
CA MET A 173 0.18 4.69 2.39
C MET A 173 -0.27 5.95 1.63
N PRO A 174 -0.96 5.82 0.47
CA PRO A 174 -1.34 6.96 -0.35
C PRO A 174 -2.48 7.74 0.29
N ASP A 175 -2.58 9.04 -0.01
CA ASP A 175 -3.79 9.80 0.32
C ASP A 175 -5.00 9.25 -0.47
N VAL A 176 -6.21 9.50 0.07
CA VAL A 176 -7.47 9.11 -0.60
C VAL A 176 -7.63 9.77 -1.98
N SER A 177 -6.94 10.88 -2.21
CA SER A 177 -6.93 11.63 -3.48
C SER A 177 -5.91 11.13 -4.51
N ALA A 178 -5.12 10.10 -4.17
CA ALA A 178 -4.07 9.58 -5.06
C ALA A 178 -4.62 8.59 -6.09
#